data_3fbbbd5462a7e0bdfe39654416735a0e
#
_entry.id   3fbbbd5462a7e0bdfe39654416735a0e
#
_cell.length_a   1.000
_cell.length_b   1.000
_cell.length_c   1.000
_cell.angle_alpha   90.00
_cell.angle_beta   90.00
_cell.angle_gamma   90.00
#
_symmetry.space_group_name_H-M   'P 1'
#
loop_
_entity.id
_entity.type
_entity.pdbx_description
1 polymer ?
#
loop_
_entity_poly.entity_id
_entity_poly.type
_entity_poly.pdbx_seq_one_letter_code
_entity_poly.pdbx_strand_id
1 'polypeptide(L)'
;MYLFRXXXXXXXXXXIYSAVISAIVYPIEAGWVWNSAGWLAKLGYVDFAGSSVIHMVGGIASVIGAAMLGPRIGKYTKGKDGKTVVNAFPGHSLTLGALGCFILWFAWYGFNGAAASDPTQLAQILGTTTIAPAVATFVCMMFTWIRNGAPDVSMCLNASLAGLVGITAGCANVDAVGATIIGLVDGILVVIVVEFIDQKLKIDDPVGAVAVHGCNGLWGTVAVGLFDYNNGVFYGGGFHQLGVQVLGVVCIAAYTAVAMTIVFTILKHTIGLRVSAEEEIMGLDIAEHDLASAYADFLPISATTMGGVTTETIDVTDLRDKKLAPVIGGAKETGGRYTKLTIMCKEDRFAILKDAMSQIGVTGMTVSHVMGCGTQKGKTGQYRGVKIDMNLLPQLQVDIVVSTVPPELVVEAAKKALYTGEYGDGKIFLYDVENVVRIRTNETGIAALDNEEK
;
A
#
# COMPACT_ATOMS: atom_id res chain seq x y z
N MET A 1 -12.83 2.32 -2.94
CA MET A 1 -12.82 3.46 -2.02
C MET A 1 -11.51 3.63 -1.22
N TYR A 2 -10.62 2.65 -1.17
CA TYR A 2 -9.31 2.75 -0.47
C TYR A 2 -8.13 3.02 -1.41
N LEU A 3 -8.39 3.39 -2.63
CA LEU A 3 -7.41 3.48 -3.71
C LEU A 3 -6.38 4.62 -3.56
N PHE A 4 -6.65 5.63 -2.72
CA PHE A 4 -5.80 6.81 -2.63
C PHE A 4 -5.21 7.05 -1.23
N ARG A 5 -5.29 6.09 -0.35
CA ARG A 5 -4.76 6.23 1.02
C ARG A 5 -3.23 6.33 1.16
N UNK A 6 -2.75 6.10 0.21
CA UNK A 6 -1.36 6.18 0.31
C UNK A 6 -0.80 7.50 -0.04
N UNK A 7 -1.40 8.07 -0.66
CA UNK A 7 -0.97 9.33 -1.00
C UNK A 7 -1.94 10.25 -0.43
N UNK A 8 -1.96 10.75 -0.06
CA UNK A 8 -2.78 11.55 0.70
C UNK A 8 -3.83 12.27 -0.13
N UNK A 9 -4.72 11.61 -0.51
CA UNK A 9 -5.88 12.25 -1.09
C UNK A 9 -6.71 12.78 -0.01
N UNK A 10 -7.03 13.89 -0.15
CA UNK A 10 -7.89 14.47 0.83
C UNK A 10 -9.19 13.70 0.96
N UNK A 11 -9.71 13.60 1.93
CA UNK A 11 -10.93 12.92 2.22
C UNK A 11 -12.11 13.58 1.56
N UNK A 12 -12.04 14.78 1.41
CA UNK A 12 -13.00 15.55 0.74
C UNK A 12 -12.99 15.33 -0.74
N UNK A 13 -11.95 15.13 -1.27
CA UNK A 13 -11.79 14.78 -2.60
C UNK A 13 -12.40 13.46 -2.92
N UNK A 14 -12.36 12.63 -2.08
CA UNK A 14 -12.89 11.33 -2.23
C UNK A 14 -14.39 11.31 -2.24
N UNK A 15 -14.86 12.16 -1.62
CA UNK A 15 -16.24 12.33 -1.57
C UNK A 15 -16.81 12.98 -2.82
N ILE A 16 -16.14 13.90 -3.31
CA ILE A 16 -16.65 14.61 -4.53
C ILE A 16 -16.52 13.75 -5.78
N TYR A 17 -15.32 13.23 -6.07
CA TYR A 17 -15.22 12.44 -7.30
C TYR A 17 -16.06 11.16 -7.25
N SER A 18 -16.25 10.60 -6.08
CA SER A 18 -17.15 9.43 -5.93
C SER A 18 -18.60 9.81 -6.27
N ALA A 19 -19.05 10.97 -5.80
CA ALA A 19 -20.37 11.49 -6.16
C ALA A 19 -20.50 11.71 -7.68
N VAL A 20 -19.46 12.30 -8.29
CA VAL A 20 -19.48 12.54 -9.74
C VAL A 20 -19.47 11.24 -10.53
N ILE A 21 -18.62 10.28 -10.13
CA ILE A 21 -18.60 8.96 -10.79
C ILE A 21 -19.97 8.30 -10.67
N SER A 22 -20.54 8.27 -9.47
CA SER A 22 -21.79 7.56 -9.19
C SER A 22 -23.00 8.23 -9.85
N ALA A 23 -23.02 9.56 -9.90
CA ALA A 23 -24.19 10.30 -10.39
C ALA A 23 -24.12 10.62 -11.89
N ILE A 24 -22.94 10.68 -12.47
CA ILE A 24 -22.75 11.17 -13.85
C ILE A 24 -22.01 10.16 -14.72
N VAL A 25 -20.74 9.83 -14.36
CA VAL A 25 -19.87 9.06 -15.25
C VAL A 25 -20.44 7.66 -15.49
N TYR A 26 -20.64 6.92 -14.38
CA TYR A 26 -21.12 5.54 -14.41
C TYR A 26 -22.53 5.41 -15.04
N PRO A 27 -23.55 6.22 -14.64
CA PRO A 27 -24.89 6.01 -15.23
C PRO A 27 -24.95 6.25 -16.74
N ILE A 28 -24.13 7.15 -17.28
CA ILE A 28 -24.13 7.43 -18.73
C ILE A 28 -23.62 6.19 -19.49
N GLU A 29 -22.44 5.68 -19.14
CA GLU A 29 -21.89 4.55 -19.90
C GLU A 29 -22.58 3.22 -19.56
N ALA A 30 -23.09 3.06 -18.34
CA ALA A 30 -23.93 1.91 -17.97
C ALA A 30 -25.22 1.90 -18.80
N GLY A 31 -25.77 3.07 -19.08
CA GLY A 31 -26.92 3.22 -19.96
C GLY A 31 -26.65 2.79 -21.39
N TRP A 32 -25.41 2.89 -21.89
CA TRP A 32 -25.07 2.37 -23.22
C TRP A 32 -25.18 0.83 -23.27
N VAL A 33 -24.90 0.16 -22.15
CA VAL A 33 -24.74 -1.31 -22.09
C VAL A 33 -26.00 -1.99 -21.53
N TRP A 34 -26.58 -1.46 -20.44
CA TRP A 34 -27.63 -2.17 -19.70
C TRP A 34 -29.03 -1.63 -19.93
N ASN A 35 -29.17 -0.48 -20.60
CA ASN A 35 -30.47 0.00 -21.06
C ASN A 35 -30.78 -0.66 -22.40
N SER A 36 -31.98 -1.24 -22.56
CA SER A 36 -32.40 -1.87 -23.81
C SER A 36 -32.38 -0.91 -25.02
N ALA A 37 -32.49 0.41 -24.78
CA ALA A 37 -32.36 1.44 -25.80
C ALA A 37 -30.90 1.88 -26.02
N GLY A 38 -29.97 1.39 -25.21
CA GLY A 38 -28.56 1.72 -25.28
C GLY A 38 -27.92 1.28 -26.62
N TRP A 39 -27.02 2.09 -27.14
CA TRP A 39 -26.45 1.81 -28.45
C TRP A 39 -25.54 0.59 -28.46
N LEU A 40 -24.77 0.36 -27.39
CA LEU A 40 -23.96 -0.86 -27.26
C LEU A 40 -24.84 -2.09 -27.06
N ALA A 41 -25.92 -1.97 -26.26
CA ALA A 41 -26.90 -3.05 -26.09
C ALA A 41 -27.48 -3.47 -27.44
N LYS A 42 -27.84 -2.49 -28.29
CA LYS A 42 -28.37 -2.74 -29.63
C LYS A 42 -27.38 -3.42 -30.57
N LEU A 43 -26.08 -3.21 -30.35
CA LEU A 43 -25.03 -3.89 -31.12
C LEU A 43 -24.74 -5.30 -30.63
N GLY A 44 -25.33 -5.70 -29.48
CA GLY A 44 -25.10 -7.01 -28.88
C GLY A 44 -23.89 -7.07 -27.95
N TYR A 45 -23.47 -5.95 -27.41
CA TYR A 45 -22.38 -5.89 -26.43
C TYR A 45 -22.78 -6.65 -25.18
N VAL A 46 -21.89 -7.48 -24.68
CA VAL A 46 -22.14 -8.32 -23.50
C VAL A 46 -21.17 -7.92 -22.37
N ASP A 47 -21.71 -7.44 -21.30
CA ASP A 47 -21.02 -7.28 -20.02
C ASP A 47 -22.04 -7.58 -18.92
N PHE A 48 -22.10 -8.85 -18.50
CA PHE A 48 -23.19 -9.34 -17.66
C PHE A 48 -23.28 -8.56 -16.35
N ALA A 49 -22.16 -8.42 -15.64
CA ALA A 49 -22.17 -7.81 -14.31
C ALA A 49 -21.12 -6.70 -14.12
N GLY A 50 -20.37 -6.32 -15.16
CA GLY A 50 -19.58 -5.09 -15.11
C GLY A 50 -18.06 -5.20 -15.16
N SER A 51 -17.48 -6.16 -15.87
CA SER A 51 -16.01 -6.16 -16.08
C SER A 51 -15.53 -4.83 -16.68
N SER A 52 -16.24 -4.31 -17.71
CA SER A 52 -15.93 -3.00 -18.28
C SER A 52 -16.69 -1.88 -17.59
N VAL A 53 -18.00 -2.01 -17.48
CA VAL A 53 -18.91 -0.95 -17.01
C VAL A 53 -18.59 -0.50 -15.58
N ILE A 54 -18.07 -1.38 -14.75
CA ILE A 54 -17.72 -1.06 -13.36
C ILE A 54 -16.20 -1.10 -13.16
N HIS A 55 -15.58 -2.26 -13.44
CA HIS A 55 -14.19 -2.47 -13.05
C HIS A 55 -13.20 -1.73 -13.94
N MET A 56 -13.32 -1.82 -15.26
CA MET A 56 -12.43 -1.10 -16.16
C MET A 56 -12.56 0.42 -15.95
N VAL A 57 -13.76 0.91 -15.77
CA VAL A 57 -14.05 2.32 -15.45
C VAL A 57 -13.28 2.74 -14.19
N GLY A 58 -13.40 1.93 -13.12
CA GLY A 58 -12.68 2.16 -11.87
C GLY A 58 -11.16 2.13 -12.04
N GLY A 59 -10.65 1.19 -12.83
CA GLY A 59 -9.20 1.08 -13.10
C GLY A 59 -8.66 2.26 -13.89
N ILE A 60 -9.42 2.75 -14.88
CA ILE A 60 -9.03 3.95 -15.66
C ILE A 60 -9.06 5.20 -14.77
N ALA A 61 -10.11 5.35 -13.96
CA ALA A 61 -10.18 6.44 -12.99
C ALA A 61 -8.97 6.39 -12.03
N SER A 62 -8.59 5.18 -11.59
CA SER A 62 -7.47 4.98 -10.67
C SER A 62 -6.13 5.40 -11.27
N VAL A 63 -5.84 4.99 -12.51
CA VAL A 63 -4.55 5.35 -13.13
C VAL A 63 -4.44 6.86 -13.36
N ILE A 64 -5.53 7.52 -13.77
CA ILE A 64 -5.56 8.98 -13.97
C ILE A 64 -5.39 9.69 -12.63
N GLY A 65 -6.17 9.27 -11.63
CA GLY A 65 -6.10 9.85 -10.29
C GLY A 65 -4.72 9.70 -9.66
N ALA A 66 -4.14 8.50 -9.73
CA ALA A 66 -2.80 8.23 -9.18
C ALA A 66 -1.71 9.05 -9.89
N ALA A 67 -1.80 9.17 -11.22
CA ALA A 67 -0.85 9.96 -12.00
C ALA A 67 -0.93 11.46 -11.67
N MET A 68 -2.14 11.99 -11.46
CA MET A 68 -2.35 13.41 -11.15
C MET A 68 -2.04 13.74 -9.68
N LEU A 69 -2.24 12.79 -8.77
CA LEU A 69 -1.93 12.91 -7.35
C LEU A 69 -0.42 12.88 -7.10
N GLY A 70 0.29 12.04 -7.85
CA GLY A 70 1.71 11.81 -7.68
C GLY A 70 2.01 10.71 -6.65
N PRO A 71 3.26 10.23 -6.60
CA PRO A 71 3.62 9.12 -5.71
C PRO A 71 3.73 9.55 -4.25
N ARG A 72 3.54 8.59 -3.35
CA ARG A 72 3.79 8.75 -1.91
C ARG A 72 5.24 9.17 -1.67
N ILE A 73 5.46 9.96 -0.62
CA ILE A 73 6.80 10.42 -0.23
C ILE A 73 7.69 9.18 0.00
N GLY A 74 8.83 9.15 -0.65
CA GLY A 74 9.77 8.04 -0.54
C GLY A 74 9.52 6.87 -1.49
N LYS A 75 8.43 6.85 -2.25
CA LYS A 75 8.14 5.72 -3.17
C LYS A 75 9.20 5.58 -4.26
N TYR A 76 9.63 6.70 -4.84
CA TYR A 76 10.67 6.74 -5.87
C TYR A 76 11.78 7.67 -5.40
N THR A 77 12.99 7.13 -5.21
CA THR A 77 14.14 7.89 -4.73
C THR A 77 15.29 7.82 -5.74
N LYS A 78 16.28 8.69 -5.60
CA LYS A 78 17.49 8.63 -6.42
C LYS A 78 18.55 7.80 -5.70
N GLY A 79 19.05 6.77 -6.35
CA GLY A 79 20.19 5.99 -5.87
C GLY A 79 21.52 6.75 -6.03
N LYS A 80 22.56 6.19 -5.45
CA LYS A 80 23.93 6.77 -5.55
C LYS A 80 24.41 6.90 -7.00
N ASP A 81 23.89 6.05 -7.89
CA ASP A 81 24.22 6.05 -9.33
C ASP A 81 23.31 7.01 -10.14
N GLY A 82 22.46 7.78 -9.46
CA GLY A 82 21.51 8.71 -10.09
C GLY A 82 20.27 8.05 -10.67
N LYS A 83 20.18 6.72 -10.67
CA LYS A 83 19.02 6.01 -11.19
C LYS A 83 17.87 6.04 -10.18
N THR A 84 16.65 5.95 -10.68
CA THR A 84 15.47 5.88 -9.82
C THR A 84 15.37 4.50 -9.18
N VAL A 85 15.29 4.49 -7.86
CA VAL A 85 15.04 3.29 -7.04
C VAL A 85 13.56 3.28 -6.68
N VAL A 86 12.91 2.14 -6.89
CA VAL A 86 11.52 1.92 -6.51
C VAL A 86 11.50 1.24 -5.14
N ASN A 87 10.96 1.92 -4.15
CA ASN A 87 10.92 1.41 -2.79
C ASN A 87 9.61 0.67 -2.54
N ALA A 88 9.69 -0.47 -1.86
CA ALA A 88 8.51 -1.26 -1.49
C ALA A 88 7.74 -0.56 -0.36
N PHE A 89 6.42 -0.53 -0.47
CA PHE A 89 5.52 -0.02 0.57
C PHE A 89 4.55 -1.13 0.94
N PRO A 90 4.99 -2.12 1.74
CA PRO A 90 4.10 -3.23 2.14
C PRO A 90 2.95 -2.71 3.00
N GLY A 91 1.83 -3.37 2.93
CA GLY A 91 0.67 -3.05 3.75
C GLY A 91 0.94 -3.37 5.23
N HIS A 92 0.15 -2.77 6.11
CA HIS A 92 0.30 -2.96 7.56
C HIS A 92 -0.11 -4.36 8.03
N SER A 93 -1.00 -5.05 7.31
CA SER A 93 -1.48 -6.38 7.72
C SER A 93 -1.96 -7.21 6.53
N LEU A 94 -1.17 -8.22 6.15
CA LEU A 94 -1.57 -9.19 5.12
C LEU A 94 -2.77 -10.02 5.57
N THR A 95 -2.90 -10.30 6.86
CA THR A 95 -4.02 -11.06 7.41
C THR A 95 -5.35 -10.33 7.20
N LEU A 96 -5.37 -9.01 7.50
CA LEU A 96 -6.56 -8.19 7.25
C LEU A 96 -6.83 -8.05 5.75
N GLY A 97 -5.78 -7.97 4.92
CA GLY A 97 -5.92 -7.98 3.46
C GLY A 97 -6.56 -9.27 2.96
N ALA A 98 -6.12 -10.42 3.48
CA ALA A 98 -6.68 -11.73 3.14
C ALA A 98 -8.15 -11.84 3.57
N LEU A 99 -8.47 -11.38 4.78
CA LEU A 99 -9.86 -11.34 5.25
C LEU A 99 -10.73 -10.47 4.34
N GLY A 100 -10.25 -9.28 3.96
CA GLY A 100 -10.96 -8.39 3.05
C GLY A 100 -11.20 -9.04 1.70
N CYS A 101 -10.20 -9.72 1.16
CA CYS A 101 -10.28 -10.46 -0.10
C CYS A 101 -11.32 -11.59 0.00
N PHE A 102 -11.34 -12.33 1.11
CA PHE A 102 -12.30 -13.39 1.38
C PHE A 102 -13.74 -12.85 1.40
N ILE A 103 -13.96 -11.72 2.08
CA ILE A 103 -15.27 -11.06 2.15
C ILE A 103 -15.72 -10.61 0.75
N LEU A 104 -14.79 -10.04 -0.04
CA LEU A 104 -15.08 -9.60 -1.42
C LEU A 104 -15.44 -10.79 -2.31
N TRP A 105 -14.72 -11.90 -2.21
CA TRP A 105 -15.00 -13.10 -3.02
C TRP A 105 -16.39 -13.65 -2.66
N PHE A 106 -16.68 -13.76 -1.36
CA PHE A 106 -18.00 -14.23 -0.92
C PHE A 106 -19.12 -13.32 -1.44
N ALA A 107 -18.94 -12.00 -1.31
CA ALA A 107 -19.92 -11.03 -1.79
C ALA A 107 -20.08 -11.05 -3.33
N TRP A 108 -19.04 -11.50 -4.06
CA TRP A 108 -19.06 -11.55 -5.53
C TRP A 108 -20.07 -12.56 -6.06
N TYR A 109 -20.41 -13.58 -5.30
CA TYR A 109 -21.50 -14.48 -5.67
C TYR A 109 -22.83 -13.72 -5.74
N GLY A 110 -23.04 -12.78 -4.83
CA GLY A 110 -24.18 -11.86 -4.92
C GLY A 110 -24.03 -10.86 -6.05
N PHE A 111 -22.82 -10.31 -6.20
CA PHE A 111 -22.52 -9.31 -7.24
C PHE A 111 -22.84 -9.83 -8.64
N ASN A 112 -22.35 -11.02 -8.99
CA ASN A 112 -22.60 -11.64 -10.29
C ASN A 112 -23.97 -12.31 -10.36
N GLY A 113 -24.41 -12.95 -9.26
CA GLY A 113 -25.62 -13.74 -9.25
C GLY A 113 -26.92 -12.94 -9.16
N ALA A 114 -26.86 -11.68 -8.72
CA ALA A 114 -28.08 -10.88 -8.50
C ALA A 114 -28.90 -10.65 -9.77
N ALA A 115 -28.26 -10.70 -10.94
CA ALA A 115 -28.95 -10.50 -12.23
C ALA A 115 -29.37 -11.80 -12.91
N ALA A 116 -29.24 -12.94 -12.23
CA ALA A 116 -29.61 -14.24 -12.81
C ALA A 116 -31.11 -14.29 -13.09
N SER A 117 -31.47 -14.78 -14.27
CA SER A 117 -32.89 -14.89 -14.71
C SER A 117 -33.61 -16.09 -14.12
N ASP A 118 -32.87 -17.14 -13.76
CA ASP A 118 -33.44 -18.40 -13.27
C ASP A 118 -32.40 -19.19 -12.48
N PRO A 119 -32.79 -20.25 -11.75
CA PRO A 119 -31.84 -21.02 -10.93
C PRO A 119 -30.73 -21.74 -11.73
N THR A 120 -30.97 -22.12 -12.97
CA THR A 120 -29.96 -22.77 -13.81
C THR A 120 -28.84 -21.78 -14.17
N GLN A 121 -29.25 -20.58 -14.60
CA GLN A 121 -28.27 -19.51 -14.89
C GLN A 121 -27.52 -19.12 -13.63
N LEU A 122 -28.23 -19.03 -12.48
CA LEU A 122 -27.56 -18.73 -11.21
C LEU A 122 -26.49 -19.78 -10.88
N ALA A 123 -26.79 -21.07 -11.04
CA ALA A 123 -25.83 -22.16 -10.79
C ALA A 123 -24.61 -22.03 -11.69
N GLN A 124 -24.80 -21.71 -12.97
CA GLN A 124 -23.69 -21.46 -13.92
C GLN A 124 -22.82 -20.28 -13.46
N ILE A 125 -23.46 -19.15 -13.13
CA ILE A 125 -22.77 -17.93 -12.67
C ILE A 125 -21.93 -18.23 -11.42
N LEU A 126 -22.50 -18.95 -10.44
CA LEU A 126 -21.77 -19.32 -9.22
C LEU A 126 -20.56 -20.22 -9.54
N GLY A 127 -20.74 -21.15 -10.49
CA GLY A 127 -19.68 -22.05 -10.94
C GLY A 127 -18.51 -21.29 -11.59
N THR A 128 -18.80 -20.44 -12.56
CA THR A 128 -17.76 -19.68 -13.27
C THR A 128 -17.09 -18.65 -12.35
N THR A 129 -17.87 -18.03 -11.45
CA THR A 129 -17.38 -17.07 -10.43
C THR A 129 -16.47 -17.78 -9.41
N THR A 130 -16.58 -19.10 -9.25
CA THR A 130 -15.65 -19.89 -8.43
C THR A 130 -14.40 -20.30 -9.22
N ILE A 131 -14.57 -20.78 -10.45
CA ILE A 131 -13.47 -21.34 -11.26
C ILE A 131 -12.42 -20.28 -11.57
N ALA A 132 -12.83 -19.14 -12.14
CA ALA A 132 -11.84 -18.15 -12.65
C ALA A 132 -10.93 -17.60 -11.53
N PRO A 133 -11.45 -17.12 -10.38
CA PRO A 133 -10.54 -16.64 -9.34
C PRO A 133 -9.70 -17.74 -8.69
N ALA A 134 -10.22 -18.97 -8.56
CA ALA A 134 -9.43 -20.08 -8.03
C ALA A 134 -8.24 -20.40 -8.95
N VAL A 135 -8.48 -20.46 -10.26
CA VAL A 135 -7.42 -20.67 -11.24
C VAL A 135 -6.43 -19.50 -11.24
N ALA A 136 -6.93 -18.27 -11.22
CA ALA A 136 -6.07 -17.06 -11.20
C ALA A 136 -5.14 -17.06 -9.99
N THR A 137 -5.68 -17.38 -8.81
CA THR A 137 -4.90 -17.46 -7.56
C THR A 137 -3.81 -18.52 -7.67
N PHE A 138 -4.18 -19.73 -8.13
CA PHE A 138 -3.24 -20.84 -8.27
C PHE A 138 -2.13 -20.52 -9.29
N VAL A 139 -2.51 -19.98 -10.45
CA VAL A 139 -1.56 -19.63 -11.50
C VAL A 139 -0.59 -18.53 -11.03
N CYS A 140 -1.12 -17.52 -10.36
CA CYS A 140 -0.29 -16.44 -9.79
C CYS A 140 0.68 -16.99 -8.74
N MET A 141 0.20 -17.89 -7.87
CA MET A 141 1.05 -18.53 -6.87
C MET A 141 2.21 -19.27 -7.53
N MET A 142 1.93 -20.08 -8.54
CA MET A 142 2.95 -20.84 -9.29
C MET A 142 3.89 -19.91 -10.05
N PHE A 143 3.35 -18.91 -10.73
CA PHE A 143 4.11 -17.95 -11.52
C PHE A 143 5.10 -17.15 -10.63
N THR A 144 4.62 -16.64 -9.50
CA THR A 144 5.49 -15.86 -8.57
C THR A 144 6.49 -16.79 -7.88
N TRP A 145 6.09 -18.02 -7.54
CA TRP A 145 6.99 -19.00 -6.91
C TRP A 145 8.16 -19.36 -7.84
N ILE A 146 7.86 -19.72 -9.09
CA ILE A 146 8.90 -20.07 -10.09
C ILE A 146 9.85 -18.88 -10.32
N ARG A 147 9.28 -17.69 -10.41
CA ARG A 147 10.03 -16.48 -10.77
C ARG A 147 10.86 -15.92 -9.60
N ASN A 148 10.32 -15.97 -8.39
CA ASN A 148 10.89 -15.28 -7.21
C ASN A 148 11.47 -16.24 -6.17
N GLY A 149 11.29 -17.55 -6.33
CA GLY A 149 11.72 -18.56 -5.36
C GLY A 149 10.74 -18.78 -4.20
N ALA A 150 9.73 -17.93 -4.06
CA ALA A 150 8.66 -18.06 -3.06
C ALA A 150 7.37 -17.44 -3.61
N PRO A 151 6.20 -17.97 -3.24
CA PRO A 151 4.95 -17.38 -3.70
C PRO A 151 4.71 -16.01 -3.03
N ASP A 152 4.19 -15.05 -3.80
CA ASP A 152 3.86 -13.73 -3.30
C ASP A 152 2.39 -13.70 -2.86
N VAL A 153 2.17 -13.67 -1.55
CA VAL A 153 0.82 -13.69 -0.96
C VAL A 153 0.01 -12.48 -1.41
N SER A 154 0.60 -11.28 -1.43
CA SER A 154 -0.14 -10.07 -1.81
C SER A 154 -0.57 -10.13 -3.27
N MET A 155 0.28 -10.65 -4.16
CA MET A 155 -0.09 -10.86 -5.56
C MET A 155 -1.16 -11.95 -5.73
N CYS A 156 -1.12 -13.01 -4.90
CA CYS A 156 -2.17 -14.04 -4.93
C CYS A 156 -3.54 -13.47 -4.53
N LEU A 157 -3.57 -12.58 -3.54
CA LEU A 157 -4.81 -11.87 -3.16
C LEU A 157 -5.31 -11.00 -4.33
N ASN A 158 -4.42 -10.24 -4.95
CA ASN A 158 -4.76 -9.45 -6.14
C ASN A 158 -5.25 -10.34 -7.29
N ALA A 159 -4.64 -11.51 -7.48
CA ALA A 159 -5.02 -12.44 -8.55
C ALA A 159 -6.41 -13.04 -8.33
N SER A 160 -6.78 -13.32 -7.07
CA SER A 160 -8.13 -13.78 -6.79
C SER A 160 -9.18 -12.73 -7.19
N LEU A 161 -8.91 -11.47 -6.88
CA LEU A 161 -9.78 -10.36 -7.28
C LEU A 161 -9.73 -10.15 -8.80
N ALA A 162 -8.56 -10.29 -9.44
CA ALA A 162 -8.43 -10.17 -10.89
C ALA A 162 -9.27 -11.24 -11.61
N GLY A 163 -9.24 -12.49 -11.13
CA GLY A 163 -10.08 -13.56 -11.69
C GLY A 163 -11.57 -13.30 -11.51
N LEU A 164 -11.97 -12.72 -10.36
CA LEU A 164 -13.35 -12.28 -10.14
C LEU A 164 -13.73 -11.20 -11.14
N VAL A 165 -12.88 -10.20 -11.33
CA VAL A 165 -13.11 -9.11 -12.29
C VAL A 165 -13.17 -9.64 -13.72
N GLY A 166 -12.22 -10.51 -14.11
CA GLY A 166 -12.15 -11.06 -15.45
C GLY A 166 -13.39 -11.87 -15.84
N ILE A 167 -13.95 -12.64 -14.90
CA ILE A 167 -15.12 -13.47 -15.19
C ILE A 167 -16.43 -12.67 -15.20
N THR A 168 -16.46 -11.50 -14.61
CA THR A 168 -17.70 -10.75 -14.34
C THR A 168 -18.50 -10.43 -15.61
N ALA A 169 -17.85 -10.09 -16.73
CA ALA A 169 -18.55 -9.82 -18.00
C ALA A 169 -19.17 -11.07 -18.59
N GLY A 170 -18.50 -12.20 -18.47
CA GLY A 170 -18.90 -13.44 -19.13
C GLY A 170 -19.46 -14.51 -18.21
N CYS A 171 -19.70 -14.22 -16.94
CA CYS A 171 -20.05 -15.25 -15.94
C CYS A 171 -21.27 -16.09 -16.32
N ALA A 172 -22.23 -15.51 -17.07
CA ALA A 172 -23.42 -16.21 -17.57
C ALA A 172 -23.28 -16.70 -19.02
N ASN A 173 -22.15 -16.39 -19.67
CA ASN A 173 -21.99 -16.61 -21.13
C ASN A 173 -20.85 -17.55 -21.49
N VAL A 174 -19.99 -17.92 -20.52
CA VAL A 174 -18.87 -18.83 -20.78
C VAL A 174 -19.05 -20.12 -19.98
N ASP A 175 -18.47 -21.20 -20.48
CA ASP A 175 -18.47 -22.48 -19.78
C ASP A 175 -17.24 -22.60 -18.85
N ALA A 176 -17.07 -23.77 -18.22
CA ALA A 176 -15.97 -24.01 -17.28
C ALA A 176 -14.58 -23.89 -17.96
N VAL A 177 -14.49 -24.27 -19.24
CA VAL A 177 -13.21 -24.15 -19.99
C VAL A 177 -12.88 -22.68 -20.22
N GLY A 178 -13.85 -21.89 -20.69
CA GLY A 178 -13.68 -20.44 -20.87
C GLY A 178 -13.29 -19.76 -19.56
N ALA A 179 -14.02 -20.08 -18.46
CA ALA A 179 -13.71 -19.52 -17.14
C ALA A 179 -12.29 -19.88 -16.68
N THR A 180 -11.84 -21.12 -16.95
CA THR A 180 -10.48 -21.57 -16.61
C THR A 180 -9.43 -20.75 -17.38
N ILE A 181 -9.62 -20.54 -18.68
CA ILE A 181 -8.66 -19.79 -19.50
C ILE A 181 -8.66 -18.30 -19.09
N ILE A 182 -9.83 -17.73 -18.81
CA ILE A 182 -9.94 -16.35 -18.32
C ILE A 182 -9.11 -16.20 -17.04
N GLY A 183 -9.31 -17.08 -16.05
CA GLY A 183 -8.57 -17.05 -14.79
C GLY A 183 -7.07 -17.26 -14.97
N LEU A 184 -6.67 -18.15 -15.90
CA LEU A 184 -5.25 -18.38 -16.19
C LEU A 184 -4.56 -17.09 -16.66
N VAL A 185 -5.20 -16.37 -17.58
CA VAL A 185 -4.67 -15.09 -18.08
C VAL A 185 -4.68 -14.04 -16.96
N ASP A 186 -5.77 -13.96 -16.18
CA ASP A 186 -5.89 -12.99 -15.07
C ASP A 186 -4.75 -13.15 -14.06
N GLY A 187 -4.41 -14.39 -13.70
CA GLY A 187 -3.37 -14.66 -12.70
C GLY A 187 -1.97 -14.24 -13.12
N ILE A 188 -1.68 -14.26 -14.43
CA ILE A 188 -0.39 -13.79 -14.96
C ILE A 188 -0.43 -12.28 -15.25
N LEU A 189 -1.51 -11.82 -15.88
CA LEU A 189 -1.67 -10.44 -16.30
C LEU A 189 -1.58 -9.47 -15.12
N VAL A 190 -2.20 -9.80 -13.99
CA VAL A 190 -2.19 -8.93 -12.81
C VAL A 190 -0.77 -8.67 -12.32
N VAL A 191 0.08 -9.70 -12.27
CA VAL A 191 1.48 -9.56 -11.81
C VAL A 191 2.26 -8.65 -12.75
N ILE A 192 2.17 -8.94 -14.06
CA ILE A 192 2.91 -8.19 -15.09
C ILE A 192 2.50 -6.71 -15.07
N VAL A 193 1.20 -6.45 -14.98
CA VAL A 193 0.69 -5.06 -15.04
C VAL A 193 1.01 -4.30 -13.76
N VAL A 194 0.89 -4.91 -12.57
CA VAL A 194 1.27 -4.25 -11.32
C VAL A 194 2.73 -3.80 -11.41
N GLU A 195 3.62 -4.71 -11.82
CA GLU A 195 5.05 -4.37 -11.93
C GLU A 195 5.31 -3.31 -13.01
N PHE A 196 4.62 -3.39 -14.13
CA PHE A 196 4.77 -2.42 -15.22
C PHE A 196 4.35 -1.01 -14.78
N ILE A 197 3.20 -0.88 -14.12
CA ILE A 197 2.68 0.40 -13.62
C ILE A 197 3.67 1.00 -12.60
N ASP A 198 4.11 0.17 -11.63
CA ASP A 198 4.96 0.63 -10.53
C ASP A 198 6.40 0.91 -11.00
N GLN A 199 7.00 -0.02 -11.76
CA GLN A 199 8.44 0.03 -12.04
C GLN A 199 8.78 0.78 -13.33
N LYS A 200 7.91 0.75 -14.34
CA LYS A 200 8.17 1.38 -15.64
C LYS A 200 7.47 2.73 -15.77
N LEU A 201 6.17 2.78 -15.52
CA LEU A 201 5.41 4.03 -15.61
C LEU A 201 5.63 4.94 -14.41
N LYS A 202 6.06 4.36 -13.28
CA LYS A 202 6.29 5.09 -12.02
C LYS A 202 5.03 5.82 -11.56
N ILE A 203 3.90 5.12 -11.69
CA ILE A 203 2.62 5.55 -11.16
C ILE A 203 2.40 4.73 -9.87
N ASP A 204 2.23 5.41 -8.75
CA ASP A 204 2.09 4.77 -7.44
C ASP A 204 0.63 4.34 -7.27
N ASP A 205 0.38 3.06 -7.53
CA ASP A 205 -0.91 2.40 -7.31
C ASP A 205 -0.78 1.53 -6.05
N PRO A 206 -1.22 2.01 -4.88
CA PRO A 206 -0.94 1.34 -3.61
C PRO A 206 -1.47 -0.08 -3.48
N VAL A 207 -2.53 -0.43 -4.21
CA VAL A 207 -3.23 -1.71 -4.04
C VAL A 207 -3.32 -2.53 -5.33
N GLY A 208 -2.72 -2.04 -6.43
CA GLY A 208 -2.77 -2.74 -7.70
C GLY A 208 -4.12 -2.62 -8.41
N ALA A 209 -4.88 -1.57 -8.13
CA ALA A 209 -6.23 -1.39 -8.66
C ALA A 209 -6.26 -1.27 -10.18
N VAL A 210 -5.25 -0.63 -10.78
CA VAL A 210 -5.17 -0.47 -12.23
C VAL A 210 -5.07 -1.85 -12.90
N ALA A 211 -4.22 -2.71 -12.35
CA ALA A 211 -4.06 -4.08 -12.88
C ALA A 211 -5.32 -4.92 -12.65
N VAL A 212 -5.80 -4.97 -11.38
CA VAL A 212 -6.92 -5.81 -10.98
C VAL A 212 -8.20 -5.41 -11.72
N HIS A 213 -8.54 -4.12 -11.70
CA HIS A 213 -9.83 -3.65 -12.22
C HIS A 213 -9.74 -3.15 -13.66
N GLY A 214 -8.69 -2.39 -14.00
CA GLY A 214 -8.54 -1.82 -15.34
C GLY A 214 -8.20 -2.86 -16.38
N CYS A 215 -7.05 -3.51 -16.24
CA CYS A 215 -6.55 -4.42 -17.25
C CYS A 215 -7.29 -5.75 -17.28
N ASN A 216 -7.61 -6.32 -16.10
CA ASN A 216 -8.37 -7.56 -16.06
C ASN A 216 -9.86 -7.33 -16.38
N GLY A 217 -10.41 -6.15 -16.10
CA GLY A 217 -11.75 -5.78 -16.57
C GLY A 217 -11.82 -5.67 -18.09
N LEU A 218 -10.81 -5.05 -18.70
CA LEU A 218 -10.67 -4.99 -20.16
C LEU A 218 -10.58 -6.41 -20.75
N TRP A 219 -9.64 -7.22 -20.20
CA TRP A 219 -9.43 -8.59 -20.66
C TRP A 219 -10.71 -9.42 -20.55
N GLY A 220 -11.36 -9.42 -19.38
CA GLY A 220 -12.58 -10.20 -19.15
C GLY A 220 -13.70 -9.85 -20.12
N THR A 221 -13.85 -8.57 -20.45
CA THR A 221 -14.84 -8.11 -21.41
C THR A 221 -14.51 -8.57 -22.85
N VAL A 222 -13.24 -8.44 -23.25
CA VAL A 222 -12.80 -8.93 -24.58
C VAL A 222 -12.93 -10.45 -24.64
N ALA A 223 -12.65 -11.15 -23.53
CA ALA A 223 -12.73 -12.61 -23.43
C ALA A 223 -14.14 -13.14 -23.72
N VAL A 224 -15.20 -12.37 -23.48
CA VAL A 224 -16.56 -12.75 -23.90
C VAL A 224 -16.60 -12.97 -25.42
N GLY A 225 -15.95 -12.09 -26.19
CA GLY A 225 -15.89 -12.25 -27.65
C GLY A 225 -15.17 -13.52 -28.10
N LEU A 226 -14.31 -14.06 -27.25
CA LEU A 226 -13.57 -15.30 -27.54
C LEU A 226 -14.32 -16.55 -27.06
N PHE A 227 -14.89 -16.51 -25.84
CA PHE A 227 -15.32 -17.69 -25.10
C PHE A 227 -16.85 -17.77 -24.86
N ASP A 228 -17.64 -16.81 -25.35
CA ASP A 228 -19.11 -16.94 -25.29
C ASP A 228 -19.50 -18.23 -26.03
N TYR A 229 -20.22 -19.12 -25.34
CA TYR A 229 -20.53 -20.45 -25.89
C TYR A 229 -21.51 -20.42 -27.08
N ASN A 230 -22.18 -19.27 -27.32
CA ASN A 230 -23.06 -19.08 -28.47
C ASN A 230 -22.39 -18.32 -29.62
N ASN A 231 -21.67 -17.24 -29.28
CA ASN A 231 -21.20 -16.26 -30.27
C ASN A 231 -19.68 -16.04 -30.26
N GLY A 232 -18.95 -16.74 -29.39
CA GLY A 232 -17.52 -16.58 -29.27
C GLY A 232 -16.73 -17.20 -30.42
N VAL A 233 -15.55 -16.62 -30.69
CA VAL A 233 -14.67 -17.08 -31.79
C VAL A 233 -14.36 -18.57 -31.65
N PHE A 234 -14.03 -19.03 -30.44
CA PHE A 234 -13.61 -20.42 -30.22
C PHE A 234 -14.78 -21.42 -30.21
N TYR A 235 -16.01 -20.90 -30.24
CA TYR A 235 -17.23 -21.73 -30.31
C TYR A 235 -17.92 -21.63 -31.65
N GLY A 236 -17.22 -21.05 -32.64
CA GLY A 236 -17.71 -21.00 -34.02
C GLY A 236 -18.63 -19.83 -34.34
N GLY A 237 -18.73 -18.84 -33.41
CA GLY A 237 -19.57 -17.65 -33.60
C GLY A 237 -18.98 -16.58 -34.53
N GLY A 238 -17.76 -16.79 -35.03
CA GLY A 238 -17.09 -15.80 -35.87
C GLY A 238 -16.53 -14.62 -35.07
N PHE A 239 -16.17 -13.54 -35.77
CA PHE A 239 -15.50 -12.41 -35.16
C PHE A 239 -16.42 -11.25 -34.80
N HIS A 240 -17.74 -11.38 -35.06
CA HIS A 240 -18.68 -10.28 -34.81
C HIS A 240 -18.71 -9.89 -33.33
N GLN A 241 -18.93 -10.87 -32.44
CA GLN A 241 -19.02 -10.61 -31.00
C GLN A 241 -17.70 -9.99 -30.49
N LEU A 242 -16.55 -10.53 -30.92
CA LEU A 242 -15.26 -9.98 -30.53
C LEU A 242 -15.12 -8.51 -30.98
N GLY A 243 -15.54 -8.20 -32.22
CA GLY A 243 -15.51 -6.82 -32.72
C GLY A 243 -16.38 -5.87 -31.90
N VAL A 244 -17.57 -6.31 -31.49
CA VAL A 244 -18.49 -5.53 -30.64
C VAL A 244 -17.86 -5.31 -29.25
N GLN A 245 -17.26 -6.35 -28.66
CA GLN A 245 -16.60 -6.24 -27.35
C GLN A 245 -15.44 -5.22 -27.39
N VAL A 246 -14.58 -5.32 -28.40
CA VAL A 246 -13.45 -4.41 -28.57
C VAL A 246 -13.95 -2.97 -28.75
N LEU A 247 -14.95 -2.77 -29.61
CA LEU A 247 -15.55 -1.43 -29.84
C LEU A 247 -16.08 -0.84 -28.53
N GLY A 248 -16.86 -1.62 -27.77
CA GLY A 248 -17.44 -1.15 -26.51
C GLY A 248 -16.36 -0.81 -25.47
N VAL A 249 -15.36 -1.68 -25.31
CA VAL A 249 -14.24 -1.45 -24.39
C VAL A 249 -13.52 -0.13 -24.76
N VAL A 250 -13.22 0.08 -26.05
CA VAL A 250 -12.55 1.31 -26.49
C VAL A 250 -13.39 2.56 -26.20
N CYS A 251 -14.70 2.50 -26.50
CA CYS A 251 -15.60 3.66 -26.31
C CYS A 251 -15.79 3.98 -24.82
N ILE A 252 -16.00 2.94 -23.98
CA ILE A 252 -16.14 3.10 -22.52
C ILE A 252 -14.81 3.68 -21.94
N ALA A 253 -13.68 3.11 -22.36
CA ALA A 253 -12.37 3.56 -21.89
C ALA A 253 -12.10 5.01 -22.26
N ALA A 254 -12.37 5.39 -23.52
CA ALA A 254 -12.18 6.76 -24.00
C ALA A 254 -13.07 7.75 -23.25
N TYR A 255 -14.34 7.42 -23.10
CA TYR A 255 -15.30 8.24 -22.35
C TYR A 255 -14.83 8.44 -20.90
N THR A 256 -14.50 7.34 -20.22
CA THR A 256 -14.04 7.37 -18.83
C THR A 256 -12.76 8.21 -18.71
N ALA A 257 -11.80 8.00 -19.61
CA ALA A 257 -10.52 8.73 -19.58
C ALA A 257 -10.76 10.24 -19.69
N VAL A 258 -11.58 10.66 -20.63
CA VAL A 258 -11.91 12.09 -20.83
C VAL A 258 -12.64 12.63 -19.59
N ALA A 259 -13.70 11.95 -19.16
CA ALA A 259 -14.53 12.41 -18.04
C ALA A 259 -13.70 12.52 -16.74
N MET A 260 -12.93 11.51 -16.42
CA MET A 260 -12.15 11.51 -15.18
C MET A 260 -10.95 12.48 -15.23
N THR A 261 -10.37 12.68 -16.40
CA THR A 261 -9.34 13.72 -16.56
C THR A 261 -9.93 15.10 -16.25
N ILE A 262 -11.12 15.39 -16.77
CA ILE A 262 -11.81 16.66 -16.50
C ILE A 262 -12.09 16.79 -14.99
N VAL A 263 -12.67 15.75 -14.38
CA VAL A 263 -13.05 15.75 -12.95
C VAL A 263 -11.81 16.02 -12.08
N PHE A 264 -10.75 15.20 -12.26
CA PHE A 264 -9.54 15.35 -11.45
C PHE A 264 -8.81 16.67 -11.72
N THR A 265 -8.86 17.19 -12.96
CA THR A 265 -8.26 18.50 -13.28
C THR A 265 -8.99 19.61 -12.52
N ILE A 266 -10.32 19.60 -12.53
CA ILE A 266 -11.12 20.57 -11.77
C ILE A 266 -10.79 20.50 -10.29
N LEU A 267 -10.81 19.29 -9.71
CA LEU A 267 -10.51 19.09 -8.28
C LEU A 267 -9.09 19.57 -7.93
N LYS A 268 -8.11 19.26 -8.77
CA LYS A 268 -6.72 19.65 -8.56
C LYS A 268 -6.54 21.18 -8.48
N HIS A 269 -7.27 21.91 -9.33
CA HIS A 269 -7.11 23.38 -9.42
C HIS A 269 -8.08 24.16 -8.52
N THR A 270 -9.01 23.48 -7.85
CA THR A 270 -9.98 24.14 -6.95
C THR A 270 -9.67 23.86 -5.49
N ILE A 271 -9.85 22.60 -5.05
CA ILE A 271 -9.66 22.19 -3.65
C ILE A 271 -8.34 21.47 -3.42
N GLY A 272 -7.64 21.07 -4.47
CA GLY A 272 -6.43 20.27 -4.38
C GLY A 272 -6.74 18.77 -4.24
N LEU A 273 -5.84 17.93 -4.76
CA LEU A 273 -5.99 16.47 -4.68
C LEU A 273 -5.21 15.90 -3.51
N ARG A 274 -4.08 16.52 -3.15
CA ARG A 274 -3.08 15.95 -2.26
C ARG A 274 -2.98 16.79 -0.98
N VAL A 275 -2.84 16.12 0.14
CA VAL A 275 -2.53 16.73 1.43
C VAL A 275 -1.11 17.31 1.45
N SER A 276 -0.79 18.15 2.43
CA SER A 276 0.56 18.69 2.60
C SER A 276 1.56 17.58 2.95
N ALA A 277 2.84 17.84 2.75
CA ALA A 277 3.89 16.89 3.10
C ALA A 277 3.90 16.57 4.61
N GLU A 278 3.63 17.58 5.43
CA GLU A 278 3.54 17.42 6.89
C GLU A 278 2.43 16.47 7.29
N GLU A 279 1.24 16.64 6.70
CA GLU A 279 0.08 15.77 6.98
C GLU A 279 0.34 14.33 6.50
N GLU A 280 0.98 14.18 5.32
CA GLU A 280 1.32 12.86 4.79
C GLU A 280 2.29 12.11 5.70
N ILE A 281 3.31 12.81 6.23
CA ILE A 281 4.30 12.25 7.15
C ILE A 281 3.67 11.93 8.52
N MET A 282 2.82 12.85 9.03
CA MET A 282 2.11 12.67 10.30
C MET A 282 1.13 11.49 10.25
N GLY A 283 0.55 11.25 9.08
CA GLY A 283 -0.47 10.22 8.87
C GLY A 283 -1.88 10.78 8.87
N LEU A 284 -2.67 10.35 7.92
CA LEU A 284 -4.03 10.89 7.71
C LEU A 284 -5.02 10.47 8.79
N ASP A 285 -4.73 9.41 9.56
CA ASP A 285 -5.59 9.04 10.69
C ASP A 285 -5.64 10.19 11.71
N ILE A 286 -4.49 10.82 11.96
CA ILE A 286 -4.41 11.98 12.86
C ILE A 286 -4.91 13.23 12.14
N ALA A 287 -4.36 13.51 10.95
CA ALA A 287 -4.58 14.79 10.28
C ALA A 287 -6.04 15.01 9.84
N GLU A 288 -6.72 13.96 9.36
CA GLU A 288 -8.09 14.07 8.83
C GLU A 288 -9.16 13.57 9.80
N HIS A 289 -8.82 12.64 10.72
CA HIS A 289 -9.83 11.96 11.53
C HIS A 289 -9.64 12.13 13.03
N ASP A 290 -8.57 12.83 13.46
CA ASP A 290 -8.23 13.05 14.86
C ASP A 290 -8.12 11.71 15.64
N LEU A 291 -7.65 10.66 14.96
CA LEU A 291 -7.42 9.33 15.55
C LEU A 291 -5.94 9.16 15.81
N ALA A 292 -5.55 8.68 16.98
CA ALA A 292 -4.14 8.46 17.32
C ALA A 292 -3.47 7.49 16.36
N SER A 293 -4.13 6.41 16.05
CA SER A 293 -3.80 5.47 14.96
C SER A 293 -4.90 4.44 14.89
N ALA A 294 -5.34 4.12 13.69
CA ALA A 294 -6.30 3.02 13.49
C ALA A 294 -5.63 1.65 13.68
N TYR A 295 -4.29 1.62 13.69
CA TYR A 295 -3.50 0.39 13.70
C TYR A 295 -2.41 0.43 14.78
N ALA A 296 -2.75 0.91 15.97
CA ALA A 296 -1.80 1.08 17.08
C ALA A 296 -1.10 -0.23 17.47
N ASP A 297 -1.77 -1.37 17.27
CA ASP A 297 -1.23 -2.69 17.60
C ASP A 297 -0.43 -3.31 16.44
N PHE A 298 -0.43 -2.70 15.26
CA PHE A 298 0.33 -3.16 14.11
C PHE A 298 1.51 -2.23 13.91
N LEU A 299 2.71 -2.76 14.08
CA LEU A 299 3.94 -2.00 13.83
C LEU A 299 3.93 -1.50 12.38
N PRO A 300 3.98 -0.19 12.14
CA PRO A 300 4.17 0.28 10.77
C PRO A 300 5.59 -0.09 10.35
N ILE A 301 5.69 -1.16 9.59
CA ILE A 301 6.96 -1.63 9.02
C ILE A 301 7.54 -0.55 8.07
N SER A 302 6.70 0.38 7.64
CA SER A 302 6.98 1.23 6.50
C SER A 302 8.02 2.32 6.73
N ALA A 303 7.95 3.05 7.83
CA ALA A 303 8.81 4.23 7.96
C ALA A 303 10.23 3.89 8.47
N THR A 304 10.36 2.82 9.25
CA THR A 304 11.61 2.48 9.91
C THR A 304 12.52 1.55 9.11
N THR A 305 11.92 0.69 8.27
CA THR A 305 12.72 -0.22 7.43
C THR A 305 13.08 0.38 6.07
N MET A 306 12.44 1.45 5.68
CA MET A 306 12.59 1.98 4.33
C MET A 306 13.49 3.22 4.25
N GLY A 307 14.37 3.42 5.20
CA GLY A 307 15.27 4.57 5.15
C GLY A 307 14.48 5.83 4.80
N GLY A 308 13.64 6.24 5.72
CA GLY A 308 12.70 7.34 5.48
C GLY A 308 13.36 8.49 4.74
N VAL A 309 12.73 8.94 3.69
CA VAL A 309 13.16 10.15 3.03
C VAL A 309 12.78 11.30 3.96
N THR A 310 13.63 11.53 4.93
CA THR A 310 13.60 12.82 5.59
C THR A 310 14.35 13.77 4.67
N THR A 311 13.70 14.81 4.28
CA THR A 311 14.36 15.93 3.62
C THR A 311 15.34 16.61 4.57
N GLU A 312 15.27 16.28 5.85
CA GLU A 312 16.13 16.84 6.88
C GLU A 312 17.25 15.86 7.22
N THR A 313 18.46 16.16 6.77
CA THR A 313 19.66 15.45 7.15
C THR A 313 20.42 16.32 8.16
N ILE A 314 20.76 15.72 9.29
CA ILE A 314 21.56 16.38 10.32
C ILE A 314 22.94 15.80 10.29
N ASP A 315 23.93 16.65 10.07
CA ASP A 315 25.34 16.25 10.10
C ASP A 315 25.83 16.30 11.55
N VAL A 316 26.26 15.17 12.08
CA VAL A 316 26.79 15.04 13.44
C VAL A 316 28.28 14.63 13.43
N THR A 317 28.91 14.58 12.27
CA THR A 317 30.32 14.15 12.16
C THR A 317 31.27 15.10 12.90
N ASP A 318 30.90 16.39 12.99
CA ASP A 318 31.67 17.42 13.70
C ASP A 318 31.77 17.16 15.21
N LEU A 319 30.89 16.36 15.78
CA LEU A 319 30.90 16.02 17.20
C LEU A 319 32.08 15.13 17.61
N ARG A 320 32.61 14.35 16.65
CA ARG A 320 33.74 13.45 16.94
C ARG A 320 34.99 14.18 17.42
N ASP A 321 35.25 15.39 16.93
CA ASP A 321 36.43 16.18 17.23
C ASP A 321 36.23 17.15 18.40
N LYS A 322 35.01 17.21 18.97
CA LYS A 322 34.73 18.11 20.08
C LYS A 322 34.97 17.45 21.44
N LYS A 323 35.51 18.23 22.39
CA LYS A 323 35.61 17.78 23.78
C LYS A 323 34.22 17.86 24.43
N LEU A 324 33.55 16.71 24.55
CA LEU A 324 32.21 16.62 25.09
C LEU A 324 32.24 16.48 26.62
N ALA A 325 31.20 17.00 27.27
CA ALA A 325 31.08 16.88 28.72
C ALA A 325 30.70 15.45 29.12
N PRO A 326 31.31 14.88 30.18
CA PRO A 326 30.97 13.56 30.65
C PRO A 326 29.48 13.46 31.03
N VAL A 327 28.78 12.38 30.56
CA VAL A 327 27.36 12.15 30.87
C VAL A 327 27.18 11.07 31.93
N ILE A 328 28.26 10.38 32.31
CA ILE A 328 28.21 9.35 33.37
C ILE A 328 28.83 9.94 34.63
N GLY A 329 28.03 10.01 35.69
CA GLY A 329 28.50 10.50 36.98
C GLY A 329 29.24 9.41 37.77
N GLY A 330 30.47 9.71 38.18
CA GLY A 330 31.24 8.86 39.05
C GLY A 330 32.07 7.79 38.33
N ALA A 331 33.29 8.17 37.95
CA ALA A 331 34.28 7.24 37.36
C ALA A 331 34.70 6.17 38.36
N LYS A 332 34.33 4.91 38.11
CA LYS A 332 35.11 3.78 38.57
C LYS A 332 36.14 3.44 37.48
N GLU A 333 37.38 3.71 37.77
CA GLU A 333 38.48 3.31 36.90
C GLU A 333 38.65 1.79 36.99
N THR A 334 38.10 1.05 36.06
CA THR A 334 38.54 -0.30 35.72
C THR A 334 37.81 -0.86 34.51
N GLY A 335 38.58 -1.14 33.49
CA GLY A 335 38.30 -2.06 32.37
C GLY A 335 36.96 -1.96 31.67
N GLY A 336 37.00 -1.66 30.40
CA GLY A 336 35.90 -1.79 29.39
C GLY A 336 34.46 -1.64 29.86
N ARG A 337 34.01 -0.41 30.04
CA ARG A 337 32.58 -0.17 30.41
C ARG A 337 31.68 -0.29 29.21
N TYR A 338 30.61 -1.07 29.38
CA TYR A 338 29.52 -1.14 28.42
C TYR A 338 28.40 -0.23 28.93
N THR A 339 27.97 0.68 28.09
CA THR A 339 26.87 1.57 28.45
C THR A 339 25.68 1.31 27.55
N LYS A 340 24.53 1.05 28.14
CA LYS A 340 23.27 1.00 27.42
C LYS A 340 22.64 2.38 27.49
N LEU A 341 22.26 2.91 26.32
CA LEU A 341 21.47 4.11 26.21
C LEU A 341 20.07 3.72 25.73
N THR A 342 19.05 4.13 26.48
CA THR A 342 17.66 4.00 26.09
C THR A 342 17.16 5.40 25.72
N ILE A 343 16.87 5.58 24.44
CA ILE A 343 16.44 6.86 23.86
C ILE A 343 14.94 6.78 23.60
N MET A 344 14.16 7.65 24.26
CA MET A 344 12.73 7.80 23.99
C MET A 344 12.56 8.93 22.98
N CYS A 345 11.88 8.67 21.87
CA CYS A 345 11.71 9.71 20.84
C CYS A 345 10.37 9.57 20.11
N LYS A 346 10.02 10.61 19.39
CA LYS A 346 8.87 10.58 18.48
C LYS A 346 9.19 9.69 17.27
N GLU A 347 8.18 9.03 16.75
CA GLU A 347 8.32 8.09 15.63
C GLU A 347 8.83 8.78 14.35
N ASP A 348 8.35 10.00 14.10
CA ASP A 348 8.74 10.80 12.92
C ASP A 348 10.22 11.22 12.93
N ARG A 349 10.86 11.26 14.10
CA ARG A 349 12.27 11.64 14.24
C ARG A 349 13.24 10.46 14.19
N PHE A 350 12.73 9.23 14.13
CA PHE A 350 13.58 8.03 14.21
C PHE A 350 14.55 7.92 13.04
N ALA A 351 14.14 8.28 11.83
CA ALA A 351 15.00 8.18 10.66
C ALA A 351 16.24 9.11 10.80
N ILE A 352 16.03 10.31 11.34
CA ILE A 352 17.10 11.28 11.59
C ILE A 352 18.06 10.73 12.67
N LEU A 353 17.48 10.16 13.75
CA LEU A 353 18.27 9.54 14.82
C LEU A 353 19.12 8.40 14.27
N LYS A 354 18.53 7.51 13.47
CA LYS A 354 19.22 6.36 12.88
C LYS A 354 20.39 6.81 12.00
N ASP A 355 20.18 7.83 11.17
CA ASP A 355 21.25 8.38 10.33
C ASP A 355 22.38 8.99 11.19
N ALA A 356 22.03 9.78 12.21
CA ALA A 356 23.01 10.37 13.12
C ALA A 356 23.84 9.28 13.84
N MET A 357 23.19 8.19 14.29
CA MET A 357 23.86 7.06 14.93
C MET A 357 24.84 6.37 13.97
N SER A 358 24.42 6.16 12.72
CA SER A 358 25.28 5.57 11.69
C SER A 358 26.53 6.43 11.44
N GLN A 359 26.38 7.76 11.40
CA GLN A 359 27.50 8.69 11.18
C GLN A 359 28.56 8.61 12.26
N ILE A 360 28.21 8.30 13.50
CA ILE A 360 29.16 8.18 14.61
C ILE A 360 29.65 6.74 14.84
N GLY A 361 29.24 5.78 13.99
CA GLY A 361 29.73 4.41 14.03
C GLY A 361 28.90 3.47 14.91
N VAL A 362 27.69 3.85 15.29
CA VAL A 362 26.75 2.94 16.00
C VAL A 362 26.04 2.09 14.95
N THR A 363 26.28 0.78 14.97
CA THR A 363 25.75 -0.16 13.97
C THR A 363 24.57 -0.98 14.48
N GLY A 364 24.42 -1.13 15.80
CA GLY A 364 23.36 -1.95 16.40
C GLY A 364 22.43 -1.15 17.26
N MET A 365 21.13 -1.31 17.03
CA MET A 365 20.10 -0.72 17.89
C MET A 365 18.85 -1.60 17.90
N THR A 366 18.16 -1.64 19.04
CA THR A 366 16.90 -2.35 19.20
C THR A 366 15.78 -1.31 19.34
N VAL A 367 14.72 -1.44 18.58
CA VAL A 367 13.62 -0.45 18.55
C VAL A 367 12.34 -1.12 19.02
N SER A 368 11.66 -0.48 19.96
CA SER A 368 10.37 -0.93 20.49
C SER A 368 9.37 0.21 20.45
N HIS A 369 8.13 -0.09 20.10
CA HIS A 369 7.03 0.87 20.22
C HIS A 369 6.52 0.85 21.65
N VAL A 370 6.38 2.01 22.24
CA VAL A 370 5.91 2.18 23.62
C VAL A 370 4.86 3.30 23.67
N MET A 371 4.04 3.24 24.71
CA MET A 371 3.04 4.28 24.97
C MET A 371 3.51 5.12 26.16
N GLY A 372 3.70 6.41 25.94
CA GLY A 372 4.16 7.33 26.97
C GLY A 372 3.03 8.19 27.54
N CYS A 373 3.07 8.42 28.84
CA CYS A 373 2.17 9.32 29.54
C CYS A 373 3.02 10.36 30.29
N GLY A 374 2.72 11.63 30.06
CA GLY A 374 3.50 12.72 30.68
C GLY A 374 2.75 14.04 30.71
N THR A 375 3.50 15.11 30.93
CA THR A 375 2.95 16.49 30.97
C THR A 375 2.44 16.97 29.61
N GLN A 376 2.79 16.27 28.53
CA GLN A 376 2.25 16.52 27.21
C GLN A 376 0.76 16.10 27.23
N LYS A 377 -0.11 17.08 27.17
CA LYS A 377 -1.55 16.80 27.10
C LYS A 377 -1.85 16.25 25.70
N GLY A 378 -2.35 15.03 25.65
CA GLY A 378 -2.86 14.44 24.41
C GLY A 378 -4.02 15.29 23.88
N LYS A 379 -4.25 15.24 22.57
CA LYS A 379 -5.44 15.87 21.99
C LYS A 379 -6.70 15.18 22.53
N THR A 380 -7.70 15.98 22.87
CA THR A 380 -9.03 15.46 23.20
C THR A 380 -9.73 15.03 21.92
N GLY A 381 -9.88 13.73 21.72
CA GLY A 381 -10.69 13.19 20.64
C GLY A 381 -12.15 13.05 21.05
N GLN A 382 -13.03 12.83 20.08
CA GLN A 382 -14.43 12.47 20.35
C GLN A 382 -14.73 11.11 19.71
N TYR A 383 -15.36 10.24 20.50
CA TYR A 383 -15.89 8.99 20.01
C TYR A 383 -17.38 8.92 20.30
N ARG A 384 -18.20 8.87 19.25
CA ARG A 384 -19.69 8.87 19.34
C ARG A 384 -20.22 10.01 20.23
N GLY A 385 -19.61 11.21 20.11
CA GLY A 385 -20.03 12.40 20.86
C GLY A 385 -19.50 12.49 22.28
N VAL A 386 -18.73 11.49 22.74
CA VAL A 386 -18.11 11.49 24.07
C VAL A 386 -16.65 11.89 23.94
N LYS A 387 -16.24 12.88 24.74
CA LYS A 387 -14.83 13.31 24.79
C LYS A 387 -13.96 12.21 25.38
N ILE A 388 -12.88 11.87 24.69
CA ILE A 388 -11.86 10.93 25.14
C ILE A 388 -10.57 11.71 25.35
N ASP A 389 -10.04 11.66 26.56
CA ASP A 389 -8.70 12.19 26.86
C ASP A 389 -7.68 11.10 26.53
N MET A 390 -6.96 11.27 25.42
CA MET A 390 -5.87 10.36 25.06
C MET A 390 -4.64 10.71 25.88
N ASN A 391 -4.48 10.03 27.02
CA ASN A 391 -3.38 10.27 27.94
C ASN A 391 -2.11 9.49 27.59
N LEU A 392 -2.21 8.53 26.66
CA LEU A 392 -1.07 7.73 26.19
C LEU A 392 -0.74 8.13 24.76
N LEU A 393 0.53 8.53 24.54
CA LEU A 393 1.02 8.93 23.22
C LEU A 393 2.02 7.90 22.72
N PRO A 394 1.95 7.50 21.44
CA PRO A 394 2.92 6.57 20.87
C PRO A 394 4.32 7.19 20.81
N GLN A 395 5.31 6.44 21.18
CA GLN A 395 6.73 6.81 21.14
C GLN A 395 7.56 5.59 20.74
N LEU A 396 8.80 5.84 20.32
CA LEU A 396 9.79 4.77 20.14
C LEU A 396 10.76 4.77 21.30
N GLN A 397 11.08 3.57 21.76
CA GLN A 397 12.21 3.31 22.64
C GLN A 397 13.31 2.70 21.79
N VAL A 398 14.46 3.35 21.74
CA VAL A 398 15.64 2.88 20.99
C VAL A 398 16.72 2.53 22.00
N ASP A 399 17.10 1.26 22.07
CA ASP A 399 18.14 0.75 22.94
C ASP A 399 19.42 0.55 22.14
N ILE A 400 20.52 1.13 22.62
CA ILE A 400 21.85 1.05 22.03
C ILE A 400 22.81 0.63 23.14
N VAL A 401 23.69 -0.33 22.88
CA VAL A 401 24.77 -0.69 23.80
C VAL A 401 26.10 -0.34 23.10
N VAL A 402 26.92 0.45 23.77
CA VAL A 402 28.21 0.90 23.23
C VAL A 402 29.36 0.56 24.18
N SER A 403 30.56 0.37 23.63
CA SER A 403 31.82 0.21 24.35
C SER A 403 32.92 1.07 23.74
N THR A 404 33.09 1.00 22.41
CA THR A 404 34.13 1.72 21.67
C THR A 404 33.71 3.14 21.31
N VAL A 405 32.42 3.34 21.05
CA VAL A 405 31.85 4.68 20.81
C VAL A 405 31.56 5.34 22.16
N PRO A 406 32.13 6.53 22.44
CA PRO A 406 31.89 7.19 23.73
C PRO A 406 30.39 7.50 23.93
N PRO A 407 29.81 7.18 25.13
CA PRO A 407 28.39 7.49 25.39
C PRO A 407 28.05 8.97 25.24
N GLU A 408 29.01 9.85 25.53
CA GLU A 408 28.85 11.30 25.39
C GLU A 408 28.58 11.68 23.92
N LEU A 409 29.26 11.02 22.99
CA LEU A 409 29.08 11.24 21.56
C LEU A 409 27.69 10.79 21.11
N VAL A 410 27.23 9.63 21.61
CA VAL A 410 25.87 9.12 21.31
C VAL A 410 24.82 10.10 21.85
N VAL A 411 24.98 10.60 23.07
CA VAL A 411 24.04 11.54 23.69
C VAL A 411 23.97 12.85 22.88
N GLU A 412 25.13 13.43 22.53
CA GLU A 412 25.12 14.71 21.80
C GLU A 412 24.58 14.55 20.38
N ALA A 413 24.91 13.45 19.69
CA ALA A 413 24.36 13.16 18.37
C ALA A 413 22.84 12.96 18.43
N ALA A 414 22.36 12.20 19.43
CA ALA A 414 20.91 12.02 19.64
C ALA A 414 20.18 13.33 19.95
N LYS A 415 20.76 14.15 20.82
CA LYS A 415 20.20 15.48 21.14
C LYS A 415 20.11 16.34 19.87
N LYS A 416 21.16 16.38 19.08
CA LYS A 416 21.19 17.17 17.83
C LYS A 416 20.14 16.67 16.83
N ALA A 417 19.95 15.35 16.75
CA ALA A 417 19.00 14.72 15.84
C ALA A 417 17.53 14.92 16.27
N LEU A 418 17.28 14.88 17.57
CA LEU A 418 15.91 14.83 18.10
C LEU A 418 15.35 16.18 18.54
N TYR A 419 16.19 17.18 18.76
CA TYR A 419 15.79 18.47 19.30
C TYR A 419 14.89 19.24 18.32
N THR A 420 13.69 19.59 18.77
CA THR A 420 12.78 20.49 18.06
C THR A 420 12.48 21.76 18.88
N GLY A 421 12.77 21.74 20.18
CA GLY A 421 12.44 22.81 21.08
C GLY A 421 11.03 22.72 21.64
N GLU A 422 10.30 21.67 21.29
CA GLU A 422 8.91 21.47 21.72
C GLU A 422 8.78 20.33 22.73
N TYR A 423 7.67 20.33 23.46
CA TYR A 423 7.35 19.22 24.35
C TYR A 423 7.27 17.90 23.58
N GLY A 424 7.89 16.86 24.12
CA GLY A 424 7.85 15.53 23.54
C GLY A 424 9.09 15.13 22.78
N ASP A 425 10.16 15.96 22.78
CA ASP A 425 11.44 15.61 22.13
C ASP A 425 12.07 14.33 22.70
N GLY A 426 11.67 13.96 23.91
CA GLY A 426 12.08 12.66 24.47
C GLY A 426 13.05 12.78 25.65
N LYS A 427 13.62 11.63 26.00
CA LYS A 427 14.60 11.51 27.10
C LYS A 427 15.61 10.43 26.74
N ILE A 428 16.82 10.55 27.30
CA ILE A 428 17.87 9.56 27.15
C ILE A 428 18.22 9.05 28.56
N PHE A 429 18.16 7.75 28.73
CA PHE A 429 18.53 7.07 29.98
C PHE A 429 19.83 6.28 29.75
N LEU A 430 20.75 6.34 30.71
CA LEU A 430 22.01 5.63 30.63
C LEU A 430 22.09 4.59 31.73
N TYR A 431 22.53 3.40 31.39
CA TYR A 431 22.68 2.26 32.32
C TYR A 431 24.04 1.64 32.14
N ASP A 432 24.67 1.23 33.24
CA ASP A 432 25.84 0.36 33.20
C ASP A 432 25.39 -1.06 32.84
N VAL A 433 26.12 -1.68 31.91
CA VAL A 433 25.91 -3.08 31.51
C VAL A 433 27.12 -3.89 32.01
N GLU A 434 26.88 -4.89 32.83
CA GLU A 434 27.97 -5.69 33.42
C GLU A 434 28.74 -6.49 32.38
N ASN A 435 28.04 -7.07 31.39
CA ASN A 435 28.65 -7.90 30.36
C ASN A 435 27.71 -8.04 29.17
N VAL A 436 28.27 -8.43 28.03
CA VAL A 436 27.53 -8.73 26.82
C VAL A 436 27.99 -10.10 26.31
N VAL A 437 27.04 -10.95 25.90
CA VAL A 437 27.33 -12.27 25.36
C VAL A 437 26.63 -12.42 24.01
N ARG A 438 27.38 -12.80 22.99
CA ARG A 438 26.83 -13.07 21.65
C ARG A 438 26.39 -14.54 21.59
N ILE A 439 25.07 -14.77 21.41
CA ILE A 439 24.48 -16.12 21.45
C ILE A 439 25.11 -17.03 20.37
N ARG A 440 25.34 -16.52 19.17
CA ARG A 440 25.81 -17.32 18.03
C ARG A 440 27.23 -17.86 18.23
N THR A 441 28.12 -17.07 18.82
CA THR A 441 29.55 -17.37 18.89
C THR A 441 30.06 -17.61 20.32
N ASN A 442 29.23 -17.36 21.33
CA ASN A 442 29.59 -17.35 22.76
C ASN A 442 30.70 -16.32 23.10
N GLU A 443 30.98 -15.40 22.21
CA GLU A 443 31.89 -14.28 22.50
C GLU A 443 31.31 -13.42 23.62
N THR A 444 32.19 -12.89 24.47
CA THR A 444 31.81 -12.04 25.61
C THR A 444 32.55 -10.70 25.54
N GLY A 445 31.97 -9.71 26.19
CA GLY A 445 32.61 -8.41 26.31
C GLY A 445 32.61 -7.64 25.01
N ILE A 446 33.72 -6.94 24.71
CA ILE A 446 33.89 -6.08 23.52
C ILE A 446 33.68 -6.89 22.22
N ALA A 447 34.28 -8.08 22.15
CA ALA A 447 34.14 -8.96 20.99
C ALA A 447 32.68 -9.33 20.66
N ALA A 448 31.81 -9.34 21.68
CA ALA A 448 30.38 -9.60 21.47
C ALA A 448 29.62 -8.42 20.87
N LEU A 449 30.16 -7.19 20.97
CA LEU A 449 29.55 -5.97 20.43
C LEU A 449 30.10 -5.60 19.05
N ASP A 450 31.37 -5.90 18.78
CA ASP A 450 32.00 -5.53 17.53
C ASP A 450 31.50 -6.39 16.37
N ASN A 451 30.94 -5.75 15.38
CA ASN A 451 30.53 -6.41 14.13
C ASN A 451 31.69 -6.40 13.13
N GLU A 452 32.78 -7.12 13.44
CA GLU A 452 33.74 -7.43 12.38
C GLU A 452 33.10 -8.50 11.49
N GLU A 453 32.78 -8.11 10.27
CA GLU A 453 32.48 -9.06 9.21
C GLU A 453 33.78 -9.84 8.91
N LYS A 454 33.83 -11.09 9.31
CA LYS A 454 34.83 -12.04 8.83
C LYS A 454 34.30 -12.69 7.55
#